data_6ac0a90d4b32dcfbce45e0361696a9df
#
_entry.id   6ac0a90d4b32dcfbce45e0361696a9df
#
_cell.length_a   1.000
_cell.length_b   1.000
_cell.length_c   1.000
_cell.angle_alpha   90.00
_cell.angle_beta   90.00
_cell.angle_gamma   90.00
#
_symmetry.space_group_name_H-M   'P 1'
#
loop_
_entity.id
_entity.type
_entity.pdbx_description
1 polymer ?
#
loop_
_entity_poly.entity_id
_entity_poly.type
_entity_poly.pdbx_seq_one_letter_code
_entity_poly.pdbx_strand_id
1 'polypeptide(L)'
;MLKYLLSLLKSRAQLQLEIIFLRKQLEILNRSNKKIQIRNRDRLFFVFMKSIFNQWRESLIIIKPETIIRWHRKRFYQHLLGKRIQDAGRPRASKEVIKLIKQITNDNLMWGVPRIHGEMLKLGYDISQATVWRYVPKKNGSSSGQRWKTFLKNHASEIISIDYFSVPTINFKILHVLVFLSHERRKIIHFNVTTNPNSEWAVQQLKNAFYDSEIPKYLIRDRDSRFGNLFKNSVSDFGINEIVTAYRSPWQNGYCERVIGSIRREFLDHVIVLNENHLRKLLKEYFHYYNYQRTHLGLGKDSPVSRPVQVIGKIDRVPVANGLHSYYFRNAA
;
A
#
# COMPACT_ATOMS: atom_id res chain seq x y z
N MET A 1 -57.36 17.41 -33.93
CA MET A 1 -58.16 16.89 -35.06
C MET A 1 -57.40 17.03 -36.39
N LEU A 2 -57.02 18.22 -36.86
CA LEU A 2 -56.37 18.43 -38.18
C LEU A 2 -55.10 17.60 -38.40
N LYS A 3 -54.23 17.42 -37.36
CA LYS A 3 -53.02 16.62 -37.46
C LYS A 3 -53.30 15.12 -37.68
N TYR A 4 -54.39 14.58 -37.20
CA TYR A 4 -54.77 13.17 -37.42
C TYR A 4 -55.30 12.93 -38.83
N LEU A 5 -56.05 13.91 -39.40
CA LEU A 5 -56.51 13.85 -40.77
C LEU A 5 -55.36 13.93 -41.78
N LEU A 6 -54.33 14.74 -41.50
CA LEU A 6 -53.15 14.86 -42.34
C LEU A 6 -52.31 13.56 -42.34
N SER A 7 -52.44 12.69 -41.32
CA SER A 7 -51.74 11.39 -41.30
C SER A 7 -52.29 10.41 -42.34
N LEU A 8 -53.50 10.57 -42.80
CA LEU A 8 -54.12 9.75 -43.86
C LEU A 8 -53.49 9.99 -45.25
N LEU A 9 -52.81 11.11 -45.44
CA LEU A 9 -52.11 11.46 -46.67
C LEU A 9 -50.64 10.98 -46.72
N LYS A 10 -50.14 10.34 -45.65
CA LYS A 10 -48.76 9.82 -45.57
C LYS A 10 -48.65 8.49 -46.31
N SER A 11 -47.52 8.28 -46.98
CA SER A 11 -47.21 6.97 -47.59
C SER A 11 -47.04 5.88 -46.50
N ARG A 12 -47.29 4.60 -46.85
CA ARG A 12 -47.08 3.46 -45.96
C ARG A 12 -45.70 3.43 -45.35
N ALA A 13 -44.66 3.75 -46.12
CA ALA A 13 -43.26 3.78 -45.65
C ALA A 13 -43.06 4.90 -44.59
N GLN A 14 -43.64 6.09 -44.78
CA GLN A 14 -43.55 7.18 -43.83
C GLN A 14 -44.25 6.83 -42.50
N LEU A 15 -45.41 6.18 -42.54
CA LEU A 15 -46.12 5.73 -41.36
C LEU A 15 -45.33 4.66 -40.60
N GLN A 16 -44.68 3.71 -41.29
CA GLN A 16 -43.81 2.70 -40.66
C GLN A 16 -42.62 3.34 -39.99
N LEU A 17 -41.94 4.29 -40.60
CA LEU A 17 -40.82 5.02 -40.01
C LEU A 17 -41.24 5.78 -38.76
N GLU A 18 -42.40 6.42 -38.81
CA GLU A 18 -43.00 7.14 -37.66
C GLU A 18 -43.30 6.18 -36.51
N ILE A 19 -43.89 5.01 -36.78
CA ILE A 19 -44.17 3.99 -35.78
C ILE A 19 -42.89 3.48 -35.12
N ILE A 20 -41.85 3.18 -35.90
CA ILE A 20 -40.57 2.73 -35.39
C ILE A 20 -39.93 3.81 -34.51
N PHE A 21 -40.02 5.07 -34.94
CA PHE A 21 -39.48 6.22 -34.22
C PHE A 21 -40.16 6.45 -32.88
N LEU A 22 -41.49 6.36 -32.85
CA LEU A 22 -42.32 6.51 -31.64
C LEU A 22 -42.12 5.31 -30.68
N ARG A 23 -42.10 4.07 -31.20
CA ARG A 23 -41.82 2.86 -30.41
C ARG A 23 -40.49 2.96 -29.67
N LYS A 24 -39.47 3.49 -30.35
CA LYS A 24 -38.17 3.69 -29.72
C LYS A 24 -38.19 4.69 -28.58
N GLN A 25 -38.97 5.76 -28.73
CA GLN A 25 -39.17 6.74 -27.67
C GLN A 25 -39.92 6.14 -26.47
N LEU A 26 -40.96 5.34 -26.71
CA LEU A 26 -41.66 4.59 -25.67
C LEU A 26 -40.76 3.59 -24.93
N GLU A 27 -39.92 2.87 -25.67
CA GLU A 27 -38.91 1.97 -25.05
C GLU A 27 -37.98 2.72 -24.11
N ILE A 28 -37.52 3.91 -24.48
CA ILE A 28 -36.64 4.74 -23.64
C ILE A 28 -37.40 5.23 -22.39
N LEU A 29 -38.63 5.62 -22.52
CA LEU A 29 -39.50 6.05 -21.41
C LEU A 29 -39.74 4.90 -20.41
N ASN A 30 -40.04 3.72 -20.91
CA ASN A 30 -40.33 2.55 -20.08
C ASN A 30 -39.12 1.97 -19.34
N ARG A 31 -37.92 2.33 -19.76
CA ARG A 31 -36.66 1.85 -19.10
C ARG A 31 -36.39 2.51 -17.73
N SER A 32 -37.01 3.62 -17.42
CA SER A 32 -36.65 4.41 -16.24
C SER A 32 -37.84 5.11 -15.59
N ASN A 33 -38.08 4.78 -14.33
CA ASN A 33 -39.20 5.36 -13.54
C ASN A 33 -38.87 6.74 -12.92
N LYS A 34 -37.65 7.24 -12.97
CA LYS A 34 -37.26 8.50 -12.28
C LYS A 34 -36.61 9.58 -13.16
N LYS A 35 -35.82 9.24 -14.15
CA LYS A 35 -35.19 10.18 -15.11
C LYS A 35 -34.95 9.49 -16.45
N ILE A 36 -35.29 10.15 -17.56
CA ILE A 36 -35.07 9.63 -18.91
C ILE A 36 -33.60 9.49 -19.17
N GLN A 37 -33.10 8.24 -19.34
CA GLN A 37 -31.72 7.92 -19.63
C GLN A 37 -31.54 7.54 -21.09
N ILE A 38 -30.84 8.39 -21.85
CA ILE A 38 -30.56 8.18 -23.28
C ILE A 38 -29.17 7.57 -23.42
N ARG A 39 -29.09 6.29 -23.85
CA ARG A 39 -27.86 5.56 -24.06
C ARG A 39 -27.19 5.91 -25.41
N ASN A 40 -25.93 5.56 -25.61
CA ASN A 40 -25.24 5.81 -26.87
C ASN A 40 -25.91 5.12 -28.07
N ARG A 41 -26.48 3.94 -27.89
CA ARG A 41 -27.26 3.23 -28.93
C ARG A 41 -28.50 4.01 -29.35
N ASP A 42 -29.20 4.64 -28.41
CA ASP A 42 -30.38 5.45 -28.69
C ASP A 42 -30.03 6.73 -29.46
N ARG A 43 -28.90 7.37 -29.11
CA ARG A 43 -28.37 8.53 -29.86
C ARG A 43 -28.06 8.17 -31.31
N LEU A 44 -27.45 6.98 -31.53
CA LEU A 44 -27.16 6.45 -32.86
C LEU A 44 -28.44 6.27 -33.67
N PHE A 45 -29.46 5.67 -33.08
CA PHE A 45 -30.75 5.46 -33.69
C PHE A 45 -31.39 6.78 -34.13
N PHE A 46 -31.44 7.79 -33.25
CA PHE A 46 -32.02 9.10 -33.60
C PHE A 46 -31.23 9.83 -34.70
N VAL A 47 -29.90 9.73 -34.70
CA VAL A 47 -29.07 10.31 -35.74
C VAL A 47 -29.27 9.60 -37.08
N PHE A 48 -29.41 8.28 -37.08
CA PHE A 48 -29.73 7.50 -38.29
C PHE A 48 -31.12 7.81 -38.83
N MET A 49 -32.14 7.81 -37.97
CA MET A 49 -33.52 8.10 -38.35
C MET A 49 -33.69 9.52 -38.92
N LYS A 50 -32.91 10.50 -38.44
CA LYS A 50 -32.85 11.84 -39.02
C LYS A 50 -32.49 11.82 -40.51
N SER A 51 -31.66 10.87 -40.96
CA SER A 51 -31.18 10.80 -42.35
C SER A 51 -32.23 10.20 -43.32
N ILE A 52 -33.14 9.35 -42.81
CA ILE A 52 -34.09 8.59 -43.63
C ILE A 52 -35.55 9.00 -43.42
N PHE A 53 -35.89 9.68 -42.32
CA PHE A 53 -37.24 10.10 -41.96
C PHE A 53 -37.36 11.63 -41.98
N ASN A 54 -37.94 12.18 -43.05
CA ASN A 54 -38.01 13.63 -43.24
C ASN A 54 -38.83 14.37 -42.18
N GLN A 55 -39.87 13.72 -41.62
CA GLN A 55 -40.78 14.33 -40.62
C GLN A 55 -40.34 14.03 -39.16
N TRP A 56 -39.10 13.63 -38.96
CA TRP A 56 -38.57 13.25 -37.64
C TRP A 56 -38.72 14.32 -36.56
N ARG A 57 -38.74 15.62 -36.94
CA ARG A 57 -38.89 16.75 -36.00
C ARG A 57 -40.25 16.78 -35.34
N GLU A 58 -41.31 16.48 -36.11
CA GLU A 58 -42.69 16.52 -35.64
C GLU A 58 -43.03 15.33 -34.74
N SER A 59 -42.37 14.21 -34.97
CA SER A 59 -42.58 12.97 -34.23
C SER A 59 -41.69 12.86 -32.96
N LEU A 60 -40.93 13.92 -32.61
CA LEU A 60 -40.11 13.96 -31.38
C LEU A 60 -40.95 14.35 -30.17
N ILE A 61 -40.87 13.53 -29.11
CA ILE A 61 -41.57 13.75 -27.85
C ILE A 61 -40.58 13.97 -26.70
N ILE A 62 -39.53 13.11 -26.59
CA ILE A 62 -38.67 13.05 -25.41
C ILE A 62 -37.36 13.84 -25.54
N ILE A 63 -37.04 14.33 -26.73
CA ILE A 63 -35.77 15.01 -27.04
C ILE A 63 -36.06 16.23 -27.93
N LYS A 64 -35.35 17.33 -27.67
CA LYS A 64 -35.44 18.51 -28.55
C LYS A 64 -34.66 18.27 -29.86
N PRO A 65 -35.18 18.76 -31.00
CA PRO A 65 -34.54 18.62 -32.32
C PRO A 65 -33.05 19.07 -32.33
N GLU A 66 -32.75 20.18 -31.64
CA GLU A 66 -31.39 20.74 -31.56
C GLU A 66 -30.41 19.74 -30.93
N THR A 67 -30.86 18.88 -30.03
CA THR A 67 -30.04 17.87 -29.38
C THR A 67 -29.58 16.80 -30.37
N ILE A 68 -30.46 16.34 -31.25
CA ILE A 68 -30.12 15.35 -32.29
C ILE A 68 -29.18 15.99 -33.34
N ILE A 69 -29.40 17.25 -33.70
CA ILE A 69 -28.52 18.00 -34.61
C ILE A 69 -27.13 18.13 -33.99
N ARG A 70 -27.03 18.45 -32.68
CA ARG A 70 -25.75 18.51 -31.96
C ARG A 70 -25.03 17.15 -31.91
N TRP A 71 -25.75 16.06 -31.69
CA TRP A 71 -25.17 14.72 -31.74
C TRP A 71 -24.67 14.34 -33.13
N HIS A 72 -25.40 14.66 -34.18
CA HIS A 72 -25.00 14.44 -35.55
C HIS A 72 -23.74 15.23 -35.88
N ARG A 73 -23.66 16.53 -35.56
CA ARG A 73 -22.48 17.36 -35.80
C ARG A 73 -21.25 16.82 -35.03
N LYS A 74 -21.40 16.48 -33.74
CA LYS A 74 -20.30 15.95 -32.91
C LYS A 74 -19.72 14.67 -33.52
N ARG A 75 -20.57 13.78 -34.02
CA ARG A 75 -20.12 12.50 -34.62
C ARG A 75 -19.50 12.70 -35.99
N PHE A 76 -20.04 13.58 -36.79
CA PHE A 76 -19.49 13.95 -38.10
C PHE A 76 -18.07 14.51 -37.96
N TYR A 77 -17.84 15.43 -37.04
CA TYR A 77 -16.52 15.98 -36.73
C TYR A 77 -15.55 14.91 -36.19
N GLN A 78 -16.03 14.00 -35.36
CA GLN A 78 -15.19 12.90 -34.85
C GLN A 78 -14.76 11.92 -35.94
N HIS A 79 -15.62 11.65 -36.88
CA HIS A 79 -15.37 10.71 -37.98
C HIS A 79 -14.46 11.31 -39.07
N LEU A 80 -14.72 12.55 -39.48
CA LEU A 80 -13.97 13.21 -40.57
C LEU A 80 -12.62 13.73 -40.14
N LEU A 81 -12.47 14.23 -38.93
CA LEU A 81 -11.23 14.89 -38.48
C LEU A 81 -10.33 14.00 -37.65
N GLY A 82 -10.74 12.76 -37.35
CA GLY A 82 -9.95 11.86 -36.48
C GLY A 82 -9.60 12.45 -35.11
N LYS A 83 -10.05 13.66 -34.83
CA LYS A 83 -9.79 14.39 -33.59
C LYS A 83 -10.92 14.16 -32.63
N ARG A 84 -10.66 13.55 -31.49
CA ARG A 84 -11.51 13.78 -30.31
C ARG A 84 -11.60 15.28 -30.12
N ILE A 85 -12.81 15.84 -30.20
CA ILE A 85 -13.05 17.20 -29.68
C ILE A 85 -12.66 17.13 -28.20
N GLN A 86 -11.45 17.60 -27.88
CA GLN A 86 -11.08 17.81 -26.49
C GLN A 86 -12.11 18.78 -25.94
N ASP A 87 -12.75 18.39 -24.85
CA ASP A 87 -13.65 19.32 -24.15
C ASP A 87 -12.88 20.63 -23.99
N ALA A 88 -13.50 21.72 -24.46
CA ALA A 88 -12.89 23.06 -24.45
C ALA A 88 -12.73 23.51 -22.98
N GLY A 89 -11.66 23.03 -22.36
CA GLY A 89 -11.25 23.35 -20.99
C GLY A 89 -9.79 23.81 -21.01
N ARG A 90 -9.40 24.52 -19.96
CA ARG A 90 -7.98 24.89 -19.76
C ARG A 90 -7.08 23.67 -19.91
N PRO A 91 -6.00 23.72 -20.69
CA PRO A 91 -5.07 22.60 -20.84
C PRO A 91 -4.61 22.05 -19.48
N ARG A 92 -4.50 20.72 -19.39
CA ARG A 92 -3.96 20.08 -18.17
C ARG A 92 -2.49 20.43 -18.02
N ALA A 93 -2.01 20.53 -16.77
CA ALA A 93 -0.58 20.64 -16.51
C ALA A 93 0.17 19.47 -17.16
N SER A 94 1.43 19.71 -17.57
CA SER A 94 2.25 18.68 -18.21
C SER A 94 2.39 17.45 -17.32
N LYS A 95 2.60 16.28 -17.94
CA LYS A 95 2.77 15.02 -17.18
C LYS A 95 3.95 15.09 -16.21
N GLU A 96 5.01 15.82 -16.57
CA GLU A 96 6.20 16.05 -15.75
C GLU A 96 5.86 16.85 -14.49
N VAL A 97 5.16 17.97 -14.63
CA VAL A 97 4.69 18.79 -13.51
C VAL A 97 3.82 17.98 -12.56
N ILE A 98 2.89 17.17 -13.10
CA ILE A 98 2.02 16.31 -12.28
C ILE A 98 2.84 15.27 -11.52
N LYS A 99 3.83 14.63 -12.18
CA LYS A 99 4.71 13.65 -11.55
C LYS A 99 5.53 14.28 -10.43
N LEU A 100 6.08 15.47 -10.68
CA LEU A 100 6.89 16.20 -9.71
C LEU A 100 6.08 16.62 -8.48
N ILE A 101 4.85 17.16 -8.65
CA ILE A 101 3.95 17.48 -7.53
C ILE A 101 3.68 16.26 -6.66
N LYS A 102 3.42 15.10 -7.29
CA LYS A 102 3.18 13.85 -6.55
C LYS A 102 4.43 13.37 -5.82
N GLN A 103 5.59 13.48 -6.44
CA GLN A 103 6.87 13.13 -5.84
C GLN A 103 7.15 13.99 -4.61
N ILE A 104 7.14 15.33 -4.75
CA ILE A 104 7.35 16.27 -3.64
C ILE A 104 6.35 16.00 -2.50
N THR A 105 5.09 15.67 -2.83
CA THR A 105 4.07 15.35 -1.81
C THR A 105 4.40 14.06 -1.06
N ASN A 106 4.90 13.05 -1.76
CA ASN A 106 5.24 11.76 -1.16
C ASN A 106 6.53 11.82 -0.33
N ASP A 107 7.49 12.61 -0.78
CA ASP A 107 8.77 12.80 -0.08
C ASP A 107 8.58 13.65 1.18
N ASN A 108 7.57 14.54 1.20
CA ASN A 108 7.32 15.51 2.26
C ASN A 108 5.87 15.40 2.78
N LEU A 109 5.56 14.36 3.52
CA LEU A 109 4.20 14.06 3.99
C LEU A 109 3.56 15.13 4.88
N MET A 110 4.39 15.96 5.51
CA MET A 110 3.97 17.07 6.38
C MET A 110 3.72 18.37 5.61
N TRP A 111 4.07 18.43 4.33
CA TRP A 111 3.90 19.67 3.58
C TRP A 111 2.46 19.86 3.12
N GLY A 112 1.95 21.04 3.38
CA GLY A 112 0.68 21.51 2.81
C GLY A 112 0.85 22.05 1.39
N VAL A 113 -0.26 22.22 0.70
CA VAL A 113 -0.30 22.75 -0.68
C VAL A 113 0.47 24.07 -0.85
N PRO A 114 0.39 25.05 0.07
CA PRO A 114 1.15 26.31 -0.08
C PRO A 114 2.65 26.10 -0.14
N ARG A 115 3.18 25.16 0.65
CA ARG A 115 4.64 24.90 0.69
C ARG A 115 5.10 24.16 -0.56
N ILE A 116 4.33 23.17 -1.03
CA ILE A 116 4.59 22.45 -2.29
C ILE A 116 4.53 23.44 -3.46
N HIS A 117 3.56 24.37 -3.47
CA HIS A 117 3.47 25.42 -4.48
C HIS A 117 4.71 26.34 -4.47
N GLY A 118 5.15 26.77 -3.27
CA GLY A 118 6.36 27.58 -3.13
C GLY A 118 7.60 26.88 -3.70
N GLU A 119 7.74 25.57 -3.49
CA GLU A 119 8.84 24.77 -4.03
C GLU A 119 8.75 24.65 -5.56
N MET A 120 7.55 24.45 -6.10
CA MET A 120 7.35 24.44 -7.56
C MET A 120 7.74 25.78 -8.21
N LEU A 121 7.42 26.90 -7.57
CA LEU A 121 7.86 28.23 -8.05
C LEU A 121 9.38 28.37 -8.02
N LYS A 122 10.06 27.90 -6.97
CA LYS A 122 11.53 27.88 -6.86
C LYS A 122 12.20 27.00 -7.92
N LEU A 123 11.52 25.95 -8.36
CA LEU A 123 11.95 25.08 -9.46
C LEU A 123 11.61 25.67 -10.85
N GLY A 124 11.12 26.92 -10.93
CA GLY A 124 10.83 27.60 -12.18
C GLY A 124 9.48 27.26 -12.83
N TYR A 125 8.60 26.54 -12.13
CA TYR A 125 7.27 26.22 -12.65
C TYR A 125 6.25 27.28 -12.21
N ASP A 126 5.85 28.16 -13.13
CA ASP A 126 4.78 29.14 -12.89
C ASP A 126 3.40 28.47 -12.99
N ILE A 127 2.94 27.93 -11.89
CA ILE A 127 1.65 27.24 -11.76
C ILE A 127 0.88 27.82 -10.57
N SER A 128 -0.46 27.87 -10.69
CA SER A 128 -1.28 28.34 -9.58
C SER A 128 -1.34 27.34 -8.43
N GLN A 129 -1.50 27.82 -7.20
CA GLN A 129 -1.73 26.98 -6.02
C GLN A 129 -2.94 26.05 -6.20
N ALA A 130 -3.99 26.49 -6.90
CA ALA A 130 -5.15 25.66 -7.24
C ALA A 130 -4.78 24.48 -8.15
N THR A 131 -3.80 24.64 -9.04
CA THR A 131 -3.27 23.55 -9.87
C THR A 131 -2.55 22.53 -8.99
N VAL A 132 -1.70 22.96 -8.05
CA VAL A 132 -1.04 22.07 -7.09
C VAL A 132 -2.08 21.32 -6.26
N TRP A 133 -3.06 22.02 -5.70
CA TRP A 133 -4.15 21.39 -4.92
C TRP A 133 -4.90 20.29 -5.67
N ARG A 134 -5.10 20.47 -6.98
CA ARG A 134 -5.81 19.48 -7.82
C ARG A 134 -5.03 18.19 -7.97
N TYR A 135 -3.69 18.24 -8.00
CA TYR A 135 -2.82 17.09 -8.25
C TYR A 135 -2.16 16.51 -7.00
N VAL A 136 -2.20 17.22 -5.86
CA VAL A 136 -1.82 16.65 -4.56
C VAL A 136 -2.77 15.50 -4.24
N PRO A 137 -2.25 14.28 -3.97
CA PRO A 137 -3.08 13.15 -3.56
C PRO A 137 -3.95 13.53 -2.36
N LYS A 138 -5.27 13.40 -2.49
CA LYS A 138 -6.18 13.66 -1.39
C LYS A 138 -5.88 12.66 -0.28
N LYS A 139 -5.47 13.14 0.88
CA LYS A 139 -5.33 12.30 2.06
C LYS A 139 -6.75 11.88 2.48
N ASN A 140 -7.09 10.61 2.27
CA ASN A 140 -8.30 10.05 2.90
C ASN A 140 -8.10 10.18 4.40
N GLY A 141 -8.93 11.00 5.01
CA GLY A 141 -8.92 11.46 6.36
C GLY A 141 -8.01 10.72 7.32
N SER A 142 -6.98 11.40 7.81
CA SER A 142 -6.51 11.22 9.19
C SER A 142 -5.31 12.12 9.47
N SER A 143 -5.32 12.65 10.65
CA SER A 143 -4.23 13.18 11.49
C SER A 143 -3.02 13.80 10.78
N SER A 144 -2.74 15.01 11.18
CA SER A 144 -1.52 15.81 10.93
C SER A 144 -0.21 15.16 11.42
N GLY A 145 -0.19 13.84 11.70
CA GLY A 145 0.96 13.09 12.18
C GLY A 145 1.74 12.38 11.07
N GLN A 146 3.01 12.14 11.33
CA GLN A 146 3.86 11.29 10.52
C GLN A 146 3.25 9.87 10.39
N ARG A 147 3.17 9.32 9.16
CA ARG A 147 2.69 7.95 8.97
C ARG A 147 3.66 6.96 9.63
N TRP A 148 3.13 5.92 10.28
CA TRP A 148 3.91 4.88 10.95
C TRP A 148 5.07 4.35 10.09
N LYS A 149 4.80 4.00 8.83
CA LYS A 149 5.83 3.55 7.89
C LYS A 149 6.95 4.59 7.67
N THR A 150 6.62 5.86 7.62
CA THR A 150 7.59 6.95 7.44
C THR A 150 8.39 7.16 8.71
N PHE A 151 7.76 7.08 9.89
CA PHE A 151 8.43 7.10 11.18
C PHE A 151 9.47 5.98 11.27
N LEU A 152 9.08 4.73 11.00
CA LEU A 152 9.99 3.59 11.03
C LEU A 152 11.17 3.74 10.05
N LYS A 153 10.93 4.31 8.87
CA LYS A 153 12.01 4.52 7.88
C LYS A 153 12.98 5.61 8.31
N ASN A 154 12.46 6.72 8.86
CA ASN A 154 13.29 7.87 9.22
C ASN A 154 14.13 7.64 10.49
N HIS A 155 13.68 6.73 11.37
CA HIS A 155 14.32 6.44 12.65
C HIS A 155 14.82 4.99 12.74
N ALA A 156 15.02 4.31 11.61
CA ALA A 156 15.35 2.89 11.60
C ALA A 156 16.65 2.56 12.40
N SER A 157 17.64 3.44 12.37
CA SER A 157 18.89 3.29 13.15
C SER A 157 18.71 3.49 14.65
N GLU A 158 17.66 4.21 15.05
CA GLU A 158 17.40 4.58 16.44
C GLU A 158 16.31 3.70 17.09
N ILE A 159 15.73 2.75 16.32
CA ILE A 159 14.61 1.93 16.78
C ILE A 159 15.05 0.51 17.06
N ILE A 160 14.67 0.02 18.22
CA ILE A 160 14.69 -1.40 18.55
C ILE A 160 13.27 -1.85 18.83
N SER A 161 12.90 -3.04 18.36
CA SER A 161 11.65 -3.69 18.70
C SER A 161 11.90 -4.96 19.51
N ILE A 162 11.02 -5.23 20.44
CA ILE A 162 11.03 -6.43 21.26
C ILE A 162 9.70 -7.15 21.16
N ASP A 163 9.77 -8.47 21.26
CA ASP A 163 8.59 -9.32 21.24
C ASP A 163 8.86 -10.68 21.86
N TYR A 164 7.80 -11.29 22.40
CA TYR A 164 7.83 -12.62 22.93
C TYR A 164 7.25 -13.64 21.95
N PHE A 165 7.87 -14.81 21.90
CA PHE A 165 7.22 -15.97 21.31
C PHE A 165 7.41 -17.21 22.18
N SER A 166 6.51 -18.17 22.03
CA SER A 166 6.51 -19.38 22.85
C SER A 166 6.88 -20.61 22.04
N VAL A 167 7.61 -21.53 22.66
CA VAL A 167 8.08 -22.79 22.05
C VAL A 167 7.75 -23.93 23.01
N PRO A 168 7.00 -24.94 22.59
CA PRO A 168 6.76 -26.14 23.40
C PRO A 168 7.98 -27.05 23.41
N THR A 169 8.26 -27.66 24.55
CA THR A 169 9.26 -28.73 24.66
C THR A 169 8.62 -30.10 24.43
N ILE A 170 9.45 -31.15 24.29
CA ILE A 170 9.02 -32.54 24.20
C ILE A 170 8.12 -32.97 25.37
N ASN A 171 8.33 -32.39 26.54
CA ASN A 171 7.53 -32.64 27.75
C ASN A 171 6.35 -31.67 27.90
N PHE A 172 5.94 -31.01 26.83
CA PHE A 172 4.83 -30.05 26.78
C PHE A 172 5.00 -28.82 27.70
N LYS A 173 6.18 -28.58 28.26
CA LYS A 173 6.49 -27.32 28.95
C LYS A 173 6.65 -26.21 27.93
N ILE A 174 6.05 -25.05 28.20
CA ILE A 174 6.15 -23.89 27.34
C ILE A 174 7.35 -23.05 27.76
N LEU A 175 8.27 -22.85 26.81
CA LEU A 175 9.38 -21.91 26.95
C LEU A 175 9.02 -20.59 26.28
N HIS A 176 9.40 -19.48 26.88
CA HIS A 176 9.20 -18.14 26.33
C HIS A 176 10.54 -17.56 25.90
N VAL A 177 10.58 -17.04 24.70
CA VAL A 177 11.76 -16.41 24.11
C VAL A 177 11.45 -14.92 23.94
N LEU A 178 12.31 -14.06 24.48
CA LEU A 178 12.30 -12.63 24.24
C LEU A 178 13.37 -12.29 23.23
N VAL A 179 13.04 -11.55 22.17
CA VAL A 179 13.98 -11.13 21.12
C VAL A 179 14.03 -9.62 21.06
N PHE A 180 15.23 -9.07 20.90
CA PHE A 180 15.51 -7.66 20.64
C PHE A 180 16.02 -7.51 19.21
N LEU A 181 15.33 -6.73 18.40
CA LEU A 181 15.60 -6.54 16.97
C LEU A 181 15.88 -5.06 16.67
N SER A 182 17.06 -4.76 16.15
CA SER A 182 17.36 -3.45 15.57
C SER A 182 16.67 -3.29 14.20
N HIS A 183 16.01 -2.17 13.98
CA HIS A 183 15.30 -1.91 12.72
C HIS A 183 16.22 -1.52 11.56
N GLU A 184 17.39 -0.96 11.83
CA GLU A 184 18.31 -0.45 10.81
C GLU A 184 18.59 -1.50 9.73
N ARG A 185 19.18 -2.62 10.16
CA ARG A 185 19.50 -3.74 9.28
C ARG A 185 18.80 -5.04 9.70
N ARG A 186 17.79 -4.96 10.54
CA ARG A 186 17.03 -6.12 11.06
C ARG A 186 17.91 -7.11 11.82
N LYS A 187 18.92 -6.60 12.50
CA LYS A 187 19.87 -7.39 13.29
C LYS A 187 19.21 -7.81 14.60
N ILE A 188 19.29 -9.09 14.94
CA ILE A 188 18.94 -9.57 16.28
C ILE A 188 20.10 -9.22 17.18
N ILE A 189 19.87 -8.33 18.15
CA ILE A 189 20.93 -7.82 19.04
C ILE A 189 21.00 -8.60 20.35
N HIS A 190 19.86 -9.08 20.85
CA HIS A 190 19.80 -9.88 22.05
C HIS A 190 18.59 -10.82 22.02
N PHE A 191 18.71 -11.93 22.70
CA PHE A 191 17.60 -12.83 23.01
C PHE A 191 17.89 -13.59 24.29
N ASN A 192 16.84 -14.06 24.92
CA ASN A 192 16.98 -15.04 26.00
C ASN A 192 15.73 -15.91 26.10
N VAL A 193 15.86 -17.03 26.80
CA VAL A 193 14.81 -18.05 26.97
C VAL A 193 14.51 -18.19 28.46
N THR A 194 13.25 -18.37 28.83
CA THR A 194 12.82 -18.63 30.20
C THR A 194 11.54 -19.46 30.27
N THR A 195 11.33 -20.16 31.34
CA THR A 195 10.04 -20.78 31.70
C THR A 195 9.10 -19.82 32.42
N ASN A 196 9.65 -18.75 33.04
CA ASN A 196 8.88 -17.79 33.83
C ASN A 196 9.15 -16.34 33.38
N PRO A 197 8.43 -15.86 32.34
CA PRO A 197 8.60 -14.52 31.79
C PRO A 197 7.87 -13.50 32.67
N ASN A 198 8.57 -12.93 33.63
CA ASN A 198 8.06 -11.84 34.47
C ASN A 198 8.75 -10.50 34.12
N SER A 199 8.27 -9.42 34.74
CA SER A 199 8.76 -8.06 34.47
C SER A 199 10.22 -7.88 34.92
N GLU A 200 10.63 -8.47 36.05
CA GLU A 200 12.00 -8.42 36.59
C GLU A 200 12.97 -9.08 35.62
N TRP A 201 12.59 -10.24 35.08
CA TRP A 201 13.39 -10.95 34.09
C TRP A 201 13.53 -10.13 32.81
N ALA A 202 12.41 -9.50 32.33
CA ALA A 202 12.44 -8.65 31.15
C ALA A 202 13.35 -7.43 31.34
N VAL A 203 13.34 -6.80 32.52
CA VAL A 203 14.27 -5.71 32.88
C VAL A 203 15.72 -6.18 32.83
N GLN A 204 15.99 -7.39 33.36
CA GLN A 204 17.36 -7.93 33.28
C GLN A 204 17.79 -8.14 31.83
N GLN A 205 16.87 -8.59 30.93
CA GLN A 205 17.19 -8.73 29.52
C GLN A 205 17.42 -7.37 28.85
N LEU A 206 16.69 -6.35 29.22
CA LEU A 206 16.91 -4.97 28.74
C LEU A 206 18.33 -4.49 29.13
N LYS A 207 18.74 -4.69 30.36
CA LYS A 207 20.10 -4.37 30.85
C LYS A 207 21.18 -5.14 30.06
N ASN A 208 20.97 -6.43 29.88
CA ASN A 208 21.93 -7.29 29.16
C ASN A 208 22.04 -6.90 27.68
N ALA A 209 20.94 -6.45 27.07
CA ALA A 209 20.93 -6.06 25.64
C ALA A 209 21.75 -4.79 25.39
N PHE A 210 21.86 -3.88 26.36
CA PHE A 210 22.50 -2.57 26.21
C PHE A 210 23.74 -2.38 27.12
N TYR A 211 24.28 -3.44 27.70
CA TYR A 211 25.45 -3.37 28.57
C TYR A 211 26.67 -2.76 27.85
N ASP A 212 26.95 -3.21 26.64
CA ASP A 212 28.08 -2.78 25.81
C ASP A 212 27.62 -2.17 24.46
N SER A 213 26.37 -1.71 24.37
CA SER A 213 25.78 -1.24 23.12
C SER A 213 25.20 0.15 23.27
N GLU A 214 25.12 0.89 22.16
CA GLU A 214 24.42 2.18 22.14
C GLU A 214 22.95 2.02 22.52
N ILE A 215 22.48 2.94 23.39
CA ILE A 215 21.11 2.97 23.84
C ILE A 215 20.22 3.50 22.71
N PRO A 216 19.17 2.79 22.31
CA PRO A 216 18.28 3.24 21.25
C PRO A 216 17.42 4.42 21.73
N LYS A 217 17.00 5.26 20.80
CA LYS A 217 16.07 6.36 21.12
C LYS A 217 14.63 5.89 21.29
N TYR A 218 14.23 4.84 20.58
CA TYR A 218 12.88 4.30 20.60
C TYR A 218 12.89 2.79 20.80
N LEU A 219 11.99 2.31 21.66
CA LEU A 219 11.73 0.89 21.87
C LEU A 219 10.26 0.60 21.56
N ILE A 220 10.03 -0.25 20.53
CA ILE A 220 8.70 -0.68 20.14
C ILE A 220 8.39 -2.02 20.80
N ARG A 221 7.24 -2.15 21.42
CA ARG A 221 6.71 -3.41 21.94
C ARG A 221 5.19 -3.48 21.79
N ASP A 222 4.66 -4.67 21.93
CA ASP A 222 3.23 -4.90 22.05
C ASP A 222 2.72 -4.61 23.48
N ARG A 223 1.43 -4.84 23.70
CA ARG A 223 0.76 -4.66 24.99
C ARG A 223 0.78 -5.91 25.86
N ASP A 224 1.80 -6.74 25.72
CA ASP A 224 1.92 -7.95 26.54
C ASP A 224 2.05 -7.59 28.03
N SER A 225 1.23 -8.23 28.86
CA SER A 225 1.19 -7.98 30.31
C SER A 225 2.50 -8.34 31.02
N ARG A 226 3.33 -9.16 30.44
CA ARG A 226 4.66 -9.53 30.93
C ARG A 226 5.62 -8.35 31.03
N PHE A 227 5.37 -7.28 30.27
CA PHE A 227 6.11 -6.03 30.34
C PHE A 227 5.59 -5.06 31.41
N GLY A 228 5.19 -5.44 32.56
CA GLY A 228 4.57 -4.63 33.61
C GLY A 228 5.19 -3.24 33.88
N ASN A 229 4.74 -2.58 34.90
CA ASN A 229 5.19 -1.21 35.25
C ASN A 229 6.69 -1.11 35.53
N LEU A 230 7.28 -2.14 36.14
CA LEU A 230 8.73 -2.19 36.36
C LEU A 230 9.55 -2.09 35.09
N PHE A 231 9.14 -2.83 34.05
CA PHE A 231 9.79 -2.74 32.74
C PHE A 231 9.65 -1.35 32.12
N LYS A 232 8.43 -0.78 32.16
CA LYS A 232 8.15 0.56 31.67
C LYS A 232 9.03 1.63 32.35
N ASN A 233 9.13 1.56 33.66
CA ASN A 233 9.98 2.50 34.43
C ASN A 233 11.46 2.34 34.04
N SER A 234 11.93 1.11 33.97
CA SER A 234 13.32 0.84 33.55
C SER A 234 13.63 1.34 32.14
N VAL A 235 12.72 1.20 31.18
CA VAL A 235 12.89 1.77 29.83
C VAL A 235 13.03 3.30 29.90
N SER A 236 12.23 3.95 30.74
CA SER A 236 12.32 5.40 30.96
C SER A 236 13.63 5.80 31.64
N ASP A 237 14.12 5.03 32.60
CA ASP A 237 15.40 5.28 33.31
C ASP A 237 16.60 5.20 32.34
N PHE A 238 16.52 4.36 31.31
CA PHE A 238 17.50 4.33 30.21
C PHE A 238 17.38 5.52 29.24
N GLY A 239 16.43 6.43 29.42
CA GLY A 239 16.17 7.53 28.50
C GLY A 239 15.53 7.10 27.16
N ILE A 240 14.99 5.89 27.10
CA ILE A 240 14.40 5.33 25.88
C ILE A 240 12.92 5.74 25.76
N ASN A 241 12.51 6.23 24.62
CA ASN A 241 11.10 6.53 24.35
C ASN A 241 10.36 5.24 24.00
N GLU A 242 9.55 4.76 24.93
CA GLU A 242 8.74 3.56 24.73
C GLU A 242 7.56 3.83 23.78
N ILE A 243 7.41 2.99 22.77
CA ILE A 243 6.29 3.01 21.82
C ILE A 243 5.52 1.70 21.96
N VAL A 244 4.38 1.78 22.63
CA VAL A 244 3.46 0.64 22.76
C VAL A 244 2.52 0.60 21.56
N THR A 245 2.46 -0.54 20.86
CA THR A 245 1.59 -0.69 19.68
C THR A 245 0.13 -0.48 20.03
N ALA A 246 -0.67 0.03 19.08
CA ALA A 246 -2.10 0.20 19.27
C ALA A 246 -2.79 -1.16 19.46
N TYR A 247 -3.94 -1.16 20.12
CA TYR A 247 -4.72 -2.37 20.33
C TYR A 247 -5.08 -3.05 19.00
N ARG A 248 -4.90 -4.36 18.91
CA ARG A 248 -5.13 -5.16 17.68
C ARG A 248 -4.38 -4.66 16.44
N SER A 249 -3.18 -4.11 16.62
CA SER A 249 -2.38 -3.54 15.52
C SER A 249 -1.01 -4.21 15.40
N PRO A 250 -0.94 -5.52 15.12
CA PRO A 250 0.31 -6.27 15.04
C PRO A 250 1.26 -5.70 13.98
N TRP A 251 0.73 -5.18 12.87
CA TRP A 251 1.56 -4.56 11.82
C TRP A 251 2.48 -3.42 12.31
N GLN A 252 2.24 -2.86 13.49
CA GLN A 252 3.10 -1.84 14.07
C GLN A 252 4.43 -2.39 14.58
N ASN A 253 4.50 -3.69 14.93
CA ASN A 253 5.72 -4.43 15.25
C ASN A 253 6.10 -5.43 14.15
N GLY A 254 5.75 -5.15 12.91
CA GLY A 254 5.83 -6.08 11.79
C GLY A 254 7.25 -6.57 11.44
N TYR A 255 8.31 -5.88 11.86
CA TYR A 255 9.67 -6.39 11.68
C TYR A 255 9.97 -7.54 12.65
N CYS A 256 9.62 -7.38 13.92
CA CYS A 256 9.83 -8.43 14.93
C CYS A 256 8.96 -9.66 14.63
N GLU A 257 7.68 -9.46 14.30
CA GLU A 257 6.77 -10.54 13.89
C GLU A 257 7.30 -11.33 12.69
N ARG A 258 7.85 -10.63 11.69
CA ARG A 258 8.44 -11.29 10.51
C ARG A 258 9.67 -12.12 10.86
N VAL A 259 10.51 -11.62 11.76
CA VAL A 259 11.68 -12.37 12.26
C VAL A 259 11.22 -13.62 12.99
N ILE A 260 10.27 -13.51 13.93
CA ILE A 260 9.68 -14.65 14.65
C ILE A 260 9.06 -15.65 13.67
N GLY A 261 8.33 -15.18 12.68
CA GLY A 261 7.78 -16.03 11.62
C GLY A 261 8.85 -16.76 10.80
N SER A 262 10.02 -16.13 10.56
CA SER A 262 11.16 -16.78 9.90
C SER A 262 11.81 -17.83 10.82
N ILE A 263 12.03 -17.51 12.09
CA ILE A 263 12.57 -18.43 13.09
C ILE A 263 11.71 -19.70 13.16
N ARG A 264 10.39 -19.56 13.19
CA ARG A 264 9.48 -20.71 13.22
C ARG A 264 9.61 -21.55 11.95
N ARG A 265 9.29 -20.99 10.80
CA ARG A 265 9.23 -21.74 9.52
C ARG A 265 10.59 -22.31 9.07
N GLU A 266 11.68 -21.59 9.30
CA GLU A 266 12.99 -21.98 8.80
C GLU A 266 13.73 -22.88 9.79
N PHE A 267 13.34 -22.88 11.07
CA PHE A 267 14.10 -23.57 12.08
C PHE A 267 13.24 -24.35 13.09
N LEU A 268 12.39 -23.69 13.90
CA LEU A 268 11.72 -24.33 15.02
C LEU A 268 10.70 -25.40 14.62
N ASP A 269 10.07 -25.25 13.46
CA ASP A 269 9.10 -26.24 12.94
C ASP A 269 9.80 -27.57 12.52
N HIS A 270 11.15 -27.57 12.48
CA HIS A 270 11.97 -28.72 12.06
C HIS A 270 12.79 -29.35 13.19
N VAL A 271 12.67 -28.86 14.42
CA VAL A 271 13.45 -29.35 15.57
C VAL A 271 12.56 -29.67 16.77
N ILE A 272 12.94 -30.69 17.51
CA ILE A 272 12.29 -31.03 18.79
C ILE A 272 13.10 -30.40 19.92
N VAL A 273 12.48 -29.50 20.68
CA VAL A 273 13.12 -28.82 21.80
C VAL A 273 13.01 -29.67 23.06
N LEU A 274 14.15 -29.99 23.70
CA LEU A 274 14.18 -30.81 24.89
C LEU A 274 13.97 -30.00 26.17
N ASN A 275 14.70 -28.90 26.31
CA ASN A 275 14.70 -28.03 27.50
C ASN A 275 15.17 -26.60 27.13
N GLU A 276 15.19 -25.73 28.13
CA GLU A 276 15.61 -24.33 28.00
C GLU A 276 17.04 -24.17 27.48
N ASN A 277 18.01 -24.91 28.02
CA ASN A 277 19.40 -24.83 27.57
C ASN A 277 19.57 -25.31 26.14
N HIS A 278 18.84 -26.37 25.77
CA HIS A 278 18.83 -26.85 24.39
C HIS A 278 18.29 -25.80 23.44
N LEU A 279 17.13 -25.19 23.76
CA LEU A 279 16.56 -24.13 22.93
C LEU A 279 17.49 -22.91 22.82
N ARG A 280 18.15 -22.51 23.94
CA ARG A 280 19.09 -21.40 23.94
C ARG A 280 20.28 -21.66 23.03
N LYS A 281 20.84 -22.87 23.04
CA LYS A 281 21.93 -23.28 22.15
C LYS A 281 21.49 -23.26 20.68
N LEU A 282 20.35 -23.83 20.37
CA LEU A 282 19.77 -23.88 19.03
C LEU A 282 19.52 -22.46 18.47
N LEU A 283 18.90 -21.60 19.24
CA LEU A 283 18.62 -20.21 18.83
C LEU A 283 19.92 -19.39 18.68
N LYS A 284 20.93 -19.61 19.52
CA LYS A 284 22.25 -18.94 19.39
C LYS A 284 22.88 -19.25 18.04
N GLU A 285 22.88 -20.52 17.63
CA GLU A 285 23.39 -20.96 16.34
C GLU A 285 22.59 -20.37 15.18
N TYR A 286 21.24 -20.44 15.23
CA TYR A 286 20.38 -19.89 14.20
C TYR A 286 20.50 -18.36 14.09
N PHE A 287 20.57 -17.62 15.19
CA PHE A 287 20.71 -16.17 15.17
C PHE A 287 22.08 -15.70 14.68
N HIS A 288 23.14 -16.49 14.94
CA HIS A 288 24.42 -16.26 14.29
C HIS A 288 24.30 -16.38 12.76
N TYR A 289 23.71 -17.48 12.28
CA TYR A 289 23.42 -17.65 10.85
C TYR A 289 22.55 -16.51 10.31
N TYR A 290 21.47 -16.17 10.99
CA TYR A 290 20.54 -15.11 10.61
C TYR A 290 21.26 -13.76 10.45
N ASN A 291 22.11 -13.39 11.39
CA ASN A 291 22.78 -12.10 11.41
C ASN A 291 23.95 -12.00 10.41
N TYR A 292 24.71 -13.07 10.22
CA TYR A 292 25.97 -13.01 9.49
C TYR A 292 25.96 -13.71 8.14
N GLN A 293 25.06 -14.65 7.90
CA GLN A 293 25.11 -15.50 6.71
C GLN A 293 23.85 -15.44 5.85
N ARG A 294 22.70 -15.35 6.48
CA ARG A 294 21.42 -15.39 5.81
C ARG A 294 21.19 -14.12 4.98
N THR A 295 20.91 -14.29 3.69
CA THR A 295 20.59 -13.18 2.80
C THR A 295 19.14 -12.72 2.98
N HIS A 296 18.91 -11.41 2.98
CA HIS A 296 17.60 -10.79 3.18
C HIS A 296 17.22 -9.96 1.96
N LEU A 297 16.07 -10.25 1.34
CA LEU A 297 15.57 -9.50 0.18
C LEU A 297 15.44 -8.00 0.46
N GLY A 298 15.00 -7.64 1.65
CA GLY A 298 14.83 -6.24 2.03
C GLY A 298 16.12 -5.50 2.39
N LEU A 299 17.28 -6.17 2.36
CA LEU A 299 18.62 -5.60 2.55
C LEU A 299 19.45 -5.70 1.25
N GLY A 300 18.81 -5.74 0.10
CA GLY A 300 19.54 -5.88 -1.17
C GLY A 300 20.21 -7.24 -1.34
N LYS A 301 19.67 -8.31 -0.73
CA LYS A 301 20.23 -9.66 -0.67
C LYS A 301 21.50 -9.78 0.19
N ASP A 302 21.76 -8.81 1.05
CA ASP A 302 22.84 -8.87 2.05
C ASP A 302 22.32 -9.44 3.38
N SER A 303 23.27 -9.78 4.30
CA SER A 303 22.96 -10.15 5.68
C SER A 303 22.84 -8.93 6.60
N PRO A 304 22.17 -9.02 7.77
CA PRO A 304 22.12 -7.93 8.74
C PRO A 304 23.49 -7.36 9.10
N VAL A 305 24.47 -8.19 9.36
CA VAL A 305 25.88 -7.80 9.37
C VAL A 305 26.41 -8.02 7.97
N SER A 306 26.76 -6.95 7.28
CA SER A 306 27.21 -6.99 5.89
C SER A 306 28.46 -7.85 5.74
N ARG A 307 28.50 -8.65 4.69
CA ARG A 307 29.68 -9.46 4.36
C ARG A 307 30.22 -9.09 2.98
N PRO A 308 31.54 -9.08 2.79
CA PRO A 308 32.16 -8.73 1.52
C PRO A 308 31.83 -9.78 0.44
N VAL A 309 31.76 -9.33 -0.80
CA VAL A 309 31.66 -10.23 -1.96
C VAL A 309 33.03 -10.90 -2.17
N GLN A 310 33.01 -12.22 -2.24
CA GLN A 310 34.20 -13.04 -2.47
C GLN A 310 34.22 -13.54 -3.92
N VAL A 311 35.25 -13.18 -4.68
CA VAL A 311 35.35 -13.54 -6.11
C VAL A 311 36.44 -14.59 -6.40
N ILE A 312 37.39 -14.80 -5.49
CA ILE A 312 38.56 -15.69 -5.65
C ILE A 312 38.50 -16.82 -4.62
N GLY A 313 38.91 -18.02 -5.01
CA GLY A 313 39.00 -19.20 -4.15
C GLY A 313 37.96 -20.26 -4.45
N LYS A 314 38.18 -21.48 -3.89
CA LYS A 314 37.24 -22.61 -3.99
C LYS A 314 36.00 -22.36 -3.14
N ILE A 315 34.84 -22.75 -3.65
CA ILE A 315 33.58 -22.62 -2.91
C ILE A 315 33.44 -23.78 -1.94
N ASP A 316 33.37 -23.44 -0.66
CA ASP A 316 33.14 -24.38 0.43
C ASP A 316 31.75 -24.17 1.02
N ARG A 317 31.12 -25.26 1.49
CA ARG A 317 29.80 -25.30 2.12
C ARG A 317 29.95 -25.57 3.60
N VAL A 318 29.29 -24.77 4.44
CA VAL A 318 29.21 -25.01 5.89
C VAL A 318 27.75 -25.24 6.27
N PRO A 319 27.39 -26.41 6.80
CA PRO A 319 26.06 -26.66 7.33
C PRO A 319 25.87 -25.89 8.65
N VAL A 320 24.66 -25.40 8.88
CA VAL A 320 24.24 -24.69 10.10
C VAL A 320 22.87 -25.19 10.54
N ALA A 321 22.53 -24.96 11.80
CA ALA A 321 21.21 -25.36 12.36
C ALA A 321 20.97 -26.87 12.17
N ASN A 322 21.89 -27.71 12.59
CA ASN A 322 21.84 -29.17 12.42
C ASN A 322 21.69 -29.64 10.95
N GLY A 323 22.22 -28.87 10.00
CA GLY A 323 22.17 -29.20 8.57
C GLY A 323 20.91 -28.73 7.86
N LEU A 324 19.97 -28.08 8.54
CA LEU A 324 18.78 -27.51 7.92
C LEU A 324 19.11 -26.41 6.92
N HIS A 325 20.16 -25.65 7.19
CA HIS A 325 20.66 -24.60 6.32
C HIS A 325 22.13 -24.83 6.00
N SER A 326 22.62 -24.11 4.99
CA SER A 326 24.04 -24.03 4.68
C SER A 326 24.35 -22.63 4.19
N TYR A 327 25.55 -22.16 4.50
CA TYR A 327 26.09 -21.00 3.83
C TYR A 327 27.35 -21.38 3.04
N TYR A 328 27.68 -20.53 2.09
CA TYR A 328 28.77 -20.76 1.18
C TYR A 328 29.75 -19.60 1.27
N PHE A 329 31.05 -19.92 1.21
CA PHE A 329 32.10 -18.93 1.16
C PHE A 329 33.24 -19.42 0.23
N ARG A 330 34.09 -18.49 -0.19
CA ARG A 330 35.27 -18.85 -0.95
C ARG A 330 36.45 -18.91 -0.01
N ASN A 331 37.11 -20.07 -0.01
CA ASN A 331 38.34 -20.28 0.71
C ASN A 331 39.49 -19.88 -0.24
N ALA A 332 40.21 -18.82 0.14
CA ALA A 332 41.48 -18.49 -0.51
C ALA A 332 42.50 -19.50 0.02
N ALA A 333 42.86 -20.51 -0.80
CA ALA A 333 43.90 -21.47 -0.49
C ALA A 333 45.26 -20.78 -0.41
#